data_9c230b1b2c78ffd29943094218cbb107
#
_entry.id   9c230b1b2c78ffd29943094218cbb107
#
_cell.length_a   1.000
_cell.length_b   1.000
_cell.length_c   1.000
_cell.angle_alpha   90.00
_cell.angle_beta   90.00
_cell.angle_gamma   90.00
#
_symmetry.space_group_name_H-M   'P 1'
#
loop_
_entity.id
_entity.type
_entity.pdbx_description
1 polymer ?
#
loop_
_entity_poly.entity_id
_entity_poly.type
_entity_poly.pdbx_seq_one_letter_code
_entity_poly.pdbx_strand_id
1 'polypeptide(L)'
;MNKKLIALGLSVITALTLLSGCGGEKKAAVPAKNDLKVTYVKSPLNIPSIVDKHNQTLVKEFGKDKVTVTFPEINSGAKQTEALASGSLDVCSALGGTSAILAASNGVDVKVVGIFSRAPKAFNIMVKDPAIKSAADLQGKKVAGPKGTILHQILVAALDKANLKPTDVNFVSLGIPASVNALMSGEIDAALVAGSDVLRAQKAGAKVLCNGEGLVDATIVIGVSGKMLKEHPEMVKKYLAVHQQNIDFMNKETEKLMALRRRKPVLPLTR
;
A
#
# COMPACT_ATOMS: atom_id res chain seq x y z
N MET A 1 27.99 -0.64 69.22
CA MET A 1 29.27 -1.05 69.83
C MET A 1 30.13 -1.71 68.79
N ASN A 2 31.32 -1.14 68.60
CA ASN A 2 32.54 -1.67 67.97
C ASN A 2 32.54 -2.05 66.49
N LYS A 3 33.13 -1.21 65.60
CA LYS A 3 34.57 -0.88 65.36
C LYS A 3 35.39 -2.06 64.84
N LYS A 4 35.89 -1.93 63.59
CA LYS A 4 37.33 -1.76 63.17
C LYS A 4 37.38 -2.24 61.70
N LEU A 5 37.67 -1.44 60.63
CA LEU A 5 38.95 -0.85 60.24
C LEU A 5 40.08 -1.85 60.01
N ILE A 6 40.62 -1.88 58.78
CA ILE A 6 42.00 -1.90 58.28
C ILE A 6 41.98 -2.28 56.81
N ALA A 7 42.21 -1.49 55.77
CA ALA A 7 43.35 -0.67 55.35
C ALA A 7 44.41 -1.45 54.54
N LEU A 8 44.70 -0.86 53.36
CA LEU A 8 45.91 -0.81 52.53
C LEU A 8 46.25 -1.97 51.58
N GLY A 9 46.50 -1.58 50.38
CA GLY A 9 47.24 -2.29 49.34
C GLY A 9 47.30 -1.55 48.02
N LEU A 10 48.08 -0.50 47.95
CA LEU A 10 48.43 0.31 46.80
C LEU A 10 49.36 -0.49 45.88
N SER A 11 49.06 -0.61 44.59
CA SER A 11 50.09 -0.85 43.57
C SER A 11 49.67 -0.20 42.24
N VAL A 12 50.29 0.89 41.97
CA VAL A 12 50.32 1.62 40.67
C VAL A 12 51.23 0.82 39.74
N ILE A 13 50.69 0.46 38.55
CA ILE A 13 51.53 0.20 37.38
C ILE A 13 50.96 0.95 36.19
N THR A 14 51.60 2.05 35.92
CA THR A 14 51.46 2.86 34.70
C THR A 14 52.12 2.11 33.55
N ALA A 15 51.35 1.77 32.52
CA ALA A 15 51.91 1.44 31.22
C ALA A 15 51.21 2.27 30.17
N LEU A 16 51.81 3.40 29.81
CA LEU A 16 51.54 4.13 28.59
C LEU A 16 51.89 3.24 27.38
N THR A 17 50.90 2.88 26.60
CA THR A 17 51.11 2.51 25.20
C THR A 17 50.24 3.39 24.34
N LEU A 18 50.87 4.42 23.76
CA LEU A 18 50.39 5.20 22.64
C LEU A 18 50.35 4.25 21.44
N LEU A 19 49.16 3.85 21.03
CA LEU A 19 48.88 3.29 19.72
C LEU A 19 47.89 4.18 19.05
N SER A 20 48.41 5.00 18.14
CA SER A 20 47.68 5.67 17.07
C SER A 20 46.90 4.62 16.29
N GLY A 21 45.60 4.49 16.59
CA GLY A 21 44.66 3.71 15.84
C GLY A 21 43.81 4.65 15.02
N CYS A 22 43.98 4.67 13.68
CA CYS A 22 43.05 5.25 12.72
C CYS A 22 41.63 4.83 13.09
N GLY A 23 40.81 5.81 13.49
CA GLY A 23 39.40 5.63 13.74
C GLY A 23 38.62 5.41 12.43
N GLY A 24 38.65 4.22 11.91
CA GLY A 24 37.61 3.75 11.02
C GLY A 24 36.40 3.40 11.88
N GLU A 25 35.35 4.21 11.84
CA GLU A 25 34.05 3.80 12.36
C GLU A 25 33.67 2.44 11.75
N LYS A 26 33.83 1.37 12.49
CA LYS A 26 33.23 0.08 12.15
C LYS A 26 31.72 0.32 12.18
N LYS A 27 31.09 0.59 11.03
CA LYS A 27 29.65 0.47 10.88
C LYS A 27 29.25 -0.88 11.49
N ALA A 28 28.44 -0.83 12.54
CA ALA A 28 27.89 -2.06 13.11
C ALA A 28 27.29 -2.88 11.98
N ALA A 29 27.69 -4.15 11.88
CA ALA A 29 27.18 -5.04 10.84
C ALA A 29 25.66 -5.14 11.01
N VAL A 30 24.91 -4.72 9.98
CA VAL A 30 23.46 -4.88 9.95
C VAL A 30 23.16 -6.38 9.95
N PRO A 31 22.31 -6.89 10.86
CA PRO A 31 21.95 -8.31 10.87
C PRO A 31 21.40 -8.76 9.53
N ALA A 32 21.80 -9.93 9.06
CA ALA A 32 21.28 -10.52 7.85
C ALA A 32 19.76 -10.73 7.97
N LYS A 33 18.99 -10.24 6.99
CA LYS A 33 17.53 -10.43 6.93
C LYS A 33 17.23 -11.60 6.01
N ASN A 34 16.66 -12.67 6.58
CA ASN A 34 16.38 -13.93 5.87
C ASN A 34 14.92 -14.08 5.46
N ASP A 35 14.10 -13.04 5.66
CA ASP A 35 12.71 -12.99 5.25
C ASP A 35 12.37 -11.66 4.56
N LEU A 36 11.41 -11.70 3.65
CA LEU A 36 10.85 -10.50 2.99
C LEU A 36 9.32 -10.63 2.95
N LYS A 37 8.64 -9.70 3.58
CA LYS A 37 7.18 -9.65 3.66
C LYS A 37 6.66 -8.58 2.72
N VAL A 38 6.01 -9.01 1.64
CA VAL A 38 5.50 -8.14 0.57
C VAL A 38 3.98 -8.19 0.56
N THR A 39 3.31 -7.06 0.62
CA THR A 39 1.84 -7.03 0.57
C THR A 39 1.32 -7.69 -0.70
N TYR A 40 0.30 -8.53 -0.54
CA TYR A 40 -0.55 -8.96 -1.64
C TYR A 40 -1.92 -8.31 -1.50
N VAL A 41 -2.33 -7.55 -2.51
CA VAL A 41 -3.67 -6.96 -2.57
C VAL A 41 -4.50 -7.76 -3.56
N LYS A 42 -5.58 -8.37 -3.08
CA LYS A 42 -6.47 -9.24 -3.87
C LYS A 42 -7.43 -8.43 -4.73
N SER A 43 -6.90 -7.58 -5.55
CA SER A 43 -7.70 -6.78 -6.47
C SER A 43 -7.19 -6.96 -7.90
N PRO A 44 -8.09 -7.00 -8.90
CA PRO A 44 -7.69 -7.13 -10.31
C PRO A 44 -6.88 -5.94 -10.83
N LEU A 45 -6.73 -4.86 -10.04
CA LEU A 45 -5.83 -3.73 -10.37
C LEU A 45 -4.36 -4.05 -10.08
N ASN A 46 -4.05 -5.15 -9.39
CA ASN A 46 -2.70 -5.55 -9.01
C ASN A 46 -2.14 -6.62 -9.94
N ILE A 47 -2.26 -6.41 -11.24
CA ILE A 47 -1.77 -7.37 -12.25
C ILE A 47 -0.30 -7.74 -12.03
N PRO A 48 0.64 -6.80 -11.77
CA PRO A 48 2.04 -7.17 -11.50
C PRO A 48 2.20 -8.17 -10.34
N SER A 49 1.46 -8.00 -9.24
CA SER A 49 1.48 -8.94 -8.10
C SER A 49 0.86 -10.30 -8.44
N ILE A 50 -0.14 -10.33 -9.34
CA ILE A 50 -0.75 -11.58 -9.82
C ILE A 50 0.26 -12.33 -10.70
N VAL A 51 0.97 -11.63 -11.57
CA VAL A 51 2.03 -12.19 -12.44
C VAL A 51 3.17 -12.73 -11.58
N ASP A 52 3.64 -11.95 -10.60
CA ASP A 52 4.67 -12.38 -9.67
C ASP A 52 4.29 -13.67 -8.95
N LYS A 53 3.09 -13.71 -8.38
CA LYS A 53 2.60 -14.87 -7.64
C LYS A 53 2.42 -16.11 -8.54
N HIS A 54 2.02 -15.91 -9.80
CA HIS A 54 1.89 -17.00 -10.78
C HIS A 54 3.27 -17.56 -11.19
N ASN A 55 4.18 -16.68 -11.53
CA ASN A 55 5.54 -17.03 -11.99
C ASN A 55 6.48 -17.36 -10.83
N GLN A 56 6.09 -17.04 -9.60
CA GLN A 56 6.92 -17.13 -8.39
C GLN A 56 8.24 -16.36 -8.52
N THR A 57 8.25 -15.23 -9.21
CA THR A 57 9.46 -14.50 -9.59
C THR A 57 10.22 -14.02 -8.36
N LEU A 58 9.54 -13.37 -7.41
CA LEU A 58 10.14 -12.95 -6.14
C LEU A 58 10.67 -14.13 -5.33
N VAL A 59 9.89 -15.19 -5.20
CA VAL A 59 10.28 -16.39 -4.44
C VAL A 59 11.57 -17.02 -5.04
N LYS A 60 11.63 -17.14 -6.35
CA LYS A 60 12.79 -17.70 -7.05
C LYS A 60 14.02 -16.79 -6.92
N GLU A 61 13.86 -15.49 -7.13
CA GLU A 61 14.99 -14.57 -7.11
C GLU A 61 15.56 -14.39 -5.70
N PHE A 62 14.72 -14.24 -4.68
CA PHE A 62 15.18 -14.11 -3.31
C PHE A 62 15.62 -15.43 -2.67
N GLY A 63 15.07 -16.56 -3.15
CA GLY A 63 15.50 -17.90 -2.74
C GLY A 63 16.96 -18.21 -3.07
N LYS A 64 17.54 -17.59 -4.13
CA LYS A 64 18.98 -17.67 -4.45
C LYS A 64 19.86 -17.17 -3.29
N ASP A 65 19.38 -16.21 -2.52
CA ASP A 65 20.06 -15.63 -1.37
C ASP A 65 19.58 -16.24 -0.03
N LYS A 66 18.82 -17.35 -0.09
CA LYS A 66 18.21 -18.01 1.08
C LYS A 66 17.22 -17.10 1.85
N VAL A 67 16.59 -16.14 1.16
CA VAL A 67 15.56 -15.26 1.72
C VAL A 67 14.19 -15.84 1.41
N THR A 68 13.39 -16.05 2.44
CA THR A 68 11.99 -16.50 2.31
C THR A 68 11.07 -15.32 2.03
N VAL A 69 10.30 -15.37 0.94
CA VAL A 69 9.31 -14.34 0.62
C VAL A 69 7.91 -14.79 1.04
N THR A 70 7.21 -13.94 1.76
CA THR A 70 5.82 -14.15 2.16
C THR A 70 4.93 -13.01 1.68
N PHE A 71 3.64 -13.32 1.47
CA PHE A 71 2.69 -12.40 0.87
C PHE A 71 1.46 -12.21 1.76
N PRO A 72 1.56 -11.42 2.85
CA PRO A 72 0.39 -11.09 3.67
C PRO A 72 -0.64 -10.33 2.84
N GLU A 73 -1.91 -10.77 2.92
CA GLU A 73 -3.02 -10.14 2.23
C GLU A 73 -3.54 -8.95 3.05
N ILE A 74 -3.19 -7.72 2.64
CA ILE A 74 -3.62 -6.49 3.29
C ILE A 74 -4.22 -5.55 2.25
N ASN A 75 -5.54 -5.44 2.21
CA ASN A 75 -6.28 -4.71 1.18
C ASN A 75 -6.52 -3.22 1.48
N SER A 76 -6.14 -2.72 2.67
CA SER A 76 -6.32 -1.33 3.10
C SER A 76 -4.97 -0.62 3.20
N GLY A 77 -4.85 0.57 2.58
CA GLY A 77 -3.64 1.39 2.64
C GLY A 77 -3.24 1.77 4.07
N ALA A 78 -4.20 2.11 4.93
CA ALA A 78 -3.93 2.40 6.34
C ALA A 78 -3.34 1.18 7.07
N LYS A 79 -3.94 -0.02 6.87
CA LYS A 79 -3.41 -1.26 7.47
C LYS A 79 -2.04 -1.65 6.91
N GLN A 80 -1.74 -1.34 5.65
CA GLN A 80 -0.40 -1.55 5.08
C GLN A 80 0.63 -0.66 5.78
N THR A 81 0.32 0.62 5.98
CA THR A 81 1.24 1.56 6.64
C THR A 81 1.39 1.28 8.14
N GLU A 82 0.36 0.81 8.83
CA GLU A 82 0.43 0.30 10.21
C GLU A 82 1.35 -0.92 10.30
N ALA A 83 1.18 -1.89 9.39
CA ALA A 83 2.02 -3.09 9.31
C ALA A 83 3.49 -2.75 8.98
N LEU A 84 3.72 -1.74 8.12
CA LEU A 84 5.05 -1.22 7.82
C LEU A 84 5.69 -0.58 9.06
N ALA A 85 4.94 0.26 9.78
CA ALA A 85 5.41 0.95 10.99
C ALA A 85 5.76 -0.02 12.12
N SER A 86 4.99 -1.10 12.28
CA SER A 86 5.25 -2.16 13.27
C SER A 86 6.35 -3.15 12.87
N GLY A 87 6.87 -3.09 11.63
CA GLY A 87 7.83 -4.05 11.10
C GLY A 87 7.24 -5.43 10.78
N SER A 88 5.91 -5.56 10.80
CA SER A 88 5.22 -6.80 10.36
C SER A 88 5.09 -6.90 8.83
N LEU A 89 5.47 -5.85 8.11
CA LEU A 89 5.54 -5.76 6.66
C LEU A 89 6.83 -5.04 6.26
N ASP A 90 7.47 -5.48 5.19
CA ASP A 90 8.69 -4.86 4.65
C ASP A 90 8.40 -3.99 3.43
N VAL A 91 7.50 -4.45 2.55
CA VAL A 91 7.17 -3.78 1.30
C VAL A 91 5.65 -3.66 1.13
N CYS A 92 5.18 -2.43 1.06
CA CYS A 92 3.85 -2.10 0.57
C CYS A 92 3.89 -2.11 -0.96
N SER A 93 3.56 -3.24 -1.60
CA SER A 93 3.71 -3.41 -3.05
C SER A 93 2.72 -2.60 -3.87
N ALA A 94 1.55 -2.31 -3.31
CA ALA A 94 0.47 -1.60 -3.98
C ALA A 94 -0.24 -0.65 -3.01
N LEU A 95 0.48 0.40 -2.59
CA LEU A 95 -0.01 1.42 -1.67
C LEU A 95 -0.55 2.62 -2.45
N GLY A 96 -1.76 3.06 -2.15
CA GLY A 96 -2.27 4.30 -2.72
C GLY A 96 -1.40 5.49 -2.33
N GLY A 97 -1.03 6.34 -3.28
CA GLY A 97 -0.19 7.53 -3.03
C GLY A 97 -0.78 8.44 -1.95
N THR A 98 -2.09 8.64 -1.95
CA THR A 98 -2.81 9.39 -0.91
C THR A 98 -2.59 8.77 0.47
N SER A 99 -2.67 7.44 0.59
CA SER A 99 -2.44 6.74 1.85
C SER A 99 -0.99 6.85 2.32
N ALA A 100 -0.02 6.84 1.38
CA ALA A 100 1.39 7.05 1.70
C ALA A 100 1.65 8.47 2.26
N ILE A 101 1.07 9.50 1.61
CA ILE A 101 1.19 10.89 2.05
C ILE A 101 0.57 11.08 3.45
N LEU A 102 -0.65 10.56 3.66
CA LEU A 102 -1.31 10.65 4.96
C LEU A 102 -0.53 9.93 6.06
N ALA A 103 0.02 8.75 5.79
CA ALA A 103 0.85 8.03 6.73
C ALA A 103 2.10 8.82 7.10
N ALA A 104 2.81 9.36 6.09
CA ALA A 104 4.00 10.19 6.31
C ALA A 104 3.67 11.46 7.11
N SER A 105 2.55 12.15 6.83
CA SER A 105 2.11 13.33 7.58
C SER A 105 1.75 13.03 9.04
N ASN A 106 1.40 11.79 9.34
CA ASN A 106 1.15 11.28 10.69
C ASN A 106 2.40 10.66 11.35
N GLY A 107 3.60 10.88 10.78
CA GLY A 107 4.87 10.44 11.36
C GLY A 107 5.28 9.00 11.05
N VAL A 108 4.56 8.29 10.19
CA VAL A 108 4.98 6.94 9.75
C VAL A 108 6.19 7.07 8.84
N ASP A 109 7.27 6.34 9.16
CA ASP A 109 8.47 6.31 8.33
C ASP A 109 8.23 5.45 7.08
N VAL A 110 7.54 6.03 6.11
CA VAL A 110 7.32 5.44 4.79
C VAL A 110 8.10 6.19 3.72
N LYS A 111 8.84 5.46 2.89
CA LYS A 111 9.59 5.97 1.74
C LYS A 111 9.01 5.37 0.47
N VAL A 112 8.65 6.22 -0.47
CA VAL A 112 8.23 5.79 -1.80
C VAL A 112 9.47 5.48 -2.63
N VAL A 113 9.59 4.23 -3.09
CA VAL A 113 10.76 3.74 -3.85
C VAL A 113 10.44 3.43 -5.31
N GLY A 114 9.16 3.44 -5.68
CA GLY A 114 8.75 3.23 -7.06
C GLY A 114 7.27 3.53 -7.30
N ILE A 115 6.90 3.68 -8.56
CA ILE A 115 5.50 3.77 -8.99
C ILE A 115 5.05 2.37 -9.42
N PHE A 116 3.97 1.90 -8.83
CA PHE A 116 3.36 0.62 -9.18
C PHE A 116 2.45 0.74 -10.40
N SER A 117 1.58 1.75 -10.41
CA SER A 117 0.69 2.04 -11.53
C SER A 117 0.08 3.44 -11.44
N ARG A 118 -0.49 3.90 -12.56
CA ARG A 118 -1.40 5.03 -12.65
C ARG A 118 -2.66 4.57 -13.37
N ALA A 119 -3.79 4.68 -12.73
CA ALA A 119 -5.04 4.12 -13.25
C ALA A 119 -6.27 4.97 -12.87
N PRO A 120 -6.35 6.26 -13.29
CA PRO A 120 -7.44 7.14 -12.88
C PRO A 120 -8.83 6.61 -13.23
N LYS A 121 -8.99 5.97 -14.38
CA LYS A 121 -10.28 5.37 -14.81
C LYS A 121 -10.74 4.17 -13.98
N ALA A 122 -9.85 3.58 -13.19
CA ALA A 122 -10.17 2.41 -12.38
C ALA A 122 -10.85 2.74 -11.05
N PHE A 123 -10.88 4.03 -10.66
CA PHE A 123 -11.43 4.54 -9.41
C PHE A 123 -12.64 5.42 -9.73
N ASN A 124 -13.80 5.06 -9.22
CA ASN A 124 -15.07 5.62 -9.67
C ASN A 124 -15.95 6.05 -8.51
N ILE A 125 -16.73 7.11 -8.72
CA ILE A 125 -17.92 7.43 -7.93
C ILE A 125 -19.10 6.85 -8.68
N MET A 126 -19.88 6.00 -8.02
CA MET A 126 -21.01 5.32 -8.63
C MET A 126 -22.31 5.70 -7.95
N VAL A 127 -23.37 5.82 -8.73
CA VAL A 127 -24.72 6.18 -8.28
C VAL A 127 -25.74 5.23 -8.91
N LYS A 128 -26.89 5.08 -8.27
CA LYS A 128 -28.00 4.28 -8.80
C LYS A 128 -29.18 5.16 -9.23
N ASP A 129 -29.39 6.27 -8.50
CA ASP A 129 -30.43 7.24 -8.82
C ASP A 129 -30.12 7.96 -10.14
N PRO A 130 -31.00 7.90 -11.16
CA PRO A 130 -30.81 8.59 -12.44
C PRO A 130 -30.89 10.12 -12.32
N ALA A 131 -31.42 10.66 -11.22
CA ALA A 131 -31.47 12.09 -10.96
C ALA A 131 -30.09 12.66 -10.65
N ILE A 132 -29.15 11.85 -10.11
CA ILE A 132 -27.77 12.27 -9.83
C ILE A 132 -26.95 12.16 -11.14
N LYS A 133 -26.65 13.30 -11.76
CA LYS A 133 -25.98 13.37 -13.08
C LYS A 133 -24.59 13.99 -13.02
N SER A 134 -24.27 14.69 -11.93
CA SER A 134 -23.00 15.41 -11.73
C SER A 134 -22.57 15.40 -10.27
N ALA A 135 -21.33 15.81 -10.00
CA ALA A 135 -20.85 15.96 -8.63
C ALA A 135 -21.64 17.05 -7.84
N ALA A 136 -22.21 18.03 -8.51
CA ALA A 136 -23.07 19.05 -7.88
C ALA A 136 -24.33 18.43 -7.25
N ASP A 137 -24.86 17.37 -7.84
CA ASP A 137 -26.07 16.69 -7.34
C ASP A 137 -25.80 15.85 -6.08
N LEU A 138 -24.52 15.77 -5.64
CA LEU A 138 -24.14 15.10 -4.40
C LEU A 138 -24.34 15.98 -3.16
N GLN A 139 -24.71 17.26 -3.31
CA GLN A 139 -24.98 18.14 -2.18
C GLN A 139 -26.07 17.54 -1.26
N GLY A 140 -25.78 17.43 0.04
CA GLY A 140 -26.68 16.83 1.03
C GLY A 140 -26.80 15.31 0.94
N LYS A 141 -26.21 14.66 -0.08
CA LYS A 141 -26.31 13.22 -0.31
C LYS A 141 -25.40 12.42 0.61
N LYS A 142 -25.79 11.17 0.83
CA LYS A 142 -25.02 10.21 1.62
C LYS A 142 -24.06 9.44 0.71
N VAL A 143 -22.77 9.67 0.91
CA VAL A 143 -21.69 9.08 0.10
C VAL A 143 -20.85 8.14 0.95
N ALA A 144 -20.58 6.93 0.50
CA ALA A 144 -19.73 6.01 1.26
C ALA A 144 -18.52 5.51 0.48
N GLY A 145 -17.43 5.29 1.23
CA GLY A 145 -16.20 4.74 0.68
C GLY A 145 -15.04 4.73 1.67
N PRO A 146 -13.87 4.20 1.28
CA PRO A 146 -12.71 4.12 2.16
C PRO A 146 -12.06 5.51 2.33
N LYS A 147 -12.15 6.06 3.53
CA LYS A 147 -11.55 7.35 3.90
C LYS A 147 -10.02 7.32 3.76
N GLY A 148 -9.43 8.43 3.35
CA GLY A 148 -7.97 8.59 3.26
C GLY A 148 -7.31 7.80 2.13
N THR A 149 -8.08 7.44 1.09
CA THR A 149 -7.59 6.72 -0.09
C THR A 149 -7.71 7.56 -1.35
N ILE A 150 -7.18 7.04 -2.47
CA ILE A 150 -7.37 7.63 -3.81
C ILE A 150 -8.85 7.88 -4.11
N LEU A 151 -9.73 6.95 -3.75
CA LEU A 151 -11.17 7.11 -3.94
C LEU A 151 -11.73 8.32 -3.18
N HIS A 152 -11.31 8.51 -1.93
CA HIS A 152 -11.71 9.68 -1.14
C HIS A 152 -11.16 10.97 -1.73
N GLN A 153 -9.91 10.95 -2.22
CA GLN A 153 -9.31 12.09 -2.91
C GLN A 153 -10.08 12.46 -4.19
N ILE A 154 -10.54 11.48 -4.97
CA ILE A 154 -11.36 11.72 -6.16
C ILE A 154 -12.69 12.36 -5.77
N LEU A 155 -13.34 11.91 -4.70
CA LEU A 155 -14.56 12.56 -4.21
C LEU A 155 -14.31 14.04 -3.88
N VAL A 156 -13.26 14.32 -3.09
CA VAL A 156 -12.91 15.70 -2.72
C VAL A 156 -12.65 16.55 -3.95
N ALA A 157 -11.88 16.05 -4.92
CA ALA A 157 -11.58 16.77 -6.16
C ALA A 157 -12.83 16.97 -7.04
N ALA A 158 -13.74 16.00 -7.08
CA ALA A 158 -15.00 16.13 -7.83
C ALA A 158 -15.95 17.18 -7.19
N LEU A 159 -16.02 17.21 -5.86
CA LEU A 159 -16.80 18.20 -5.13
C LEU A 159 -16.21 19.60 -5.31
N ASP A 160 -14.90 19.76 -5.18
CA ASP A 160 -14.20 21.03 -5.40
C ASP A 160 -14.46 21.59 -6.80
N LYS A 161 -14.35 20.75 -7.82
CA LYS A 161 -14.68 21.13 -9.21
C LYS A 161 -16.16 21.56 -9.40
N ALA A 162 -17.04 21.05 -8.54
CA ALA A 162 -18.45 21.44 -8.50
C ALA A 162 -18.73 22.62 -7.55
N ASN A 163 -17.69 23.30 -7.01
CA ASN A 163 -17.77 24.35 -6.00
C ASN A 163 -18.45 23.90 -4.68
N LEU A 164 -18.32 22.63 -4.33
CA LEU A 164 -18.78 22.06 -3.07
C LEU A 164 -17.61 21.75 -2.15
N LYS A 165 -17.85 21.80 -0.84
CA LYS A 165 -16.90 21.38 0.19
C LYS A 165 -17.13 19.91 0.55
N PRO A 166 -16.15 19.20 1.11
CA PRO A 166 -16.36 17.85 1.64
C PRO A 166 -17.44 17.75 2.72
N THR A 167 -17.74 18.86 3.41
CA THR A 167 -18.80 18.98 4.42
C THR A 167 -20.22 19.09 3.82
N ASP A 168 -20.32 19.33 2.52
CA ASP A 168 -21.62 19.46 1.84
C ASP A 168 -22.21 18.08 1.45
N VAL A 169 -21.50 17.00 1.77
CA VAL A 169 -21.99 15.62 1.65
C VAL A 169 -21.93 14.89 2.99
N ASN A 170 -22.82 13.94 3.20
CA ASN A 170 -22.82 13.09 4.40
C ASN A 170 -21.91 11.88 4.14
N PHE A 171 -20.60 12.03 4.40
CA PHE A 171 -19.62 10.98 4.13
C PHE A 171 -19.59 9.89 5.21
N VAL A 172 -19.70 8.62 4.78
CA VAL A 172 -19.61 7.43 5.64
C VAL A 172 -18.39 6.61 5.25
N SER A 173 -17.50 6.36 6.21
CA SER A 173 -16.29 5.54 5.96
C SER A 173 -16.65 4.05 5.95
N LEU A 174 -16.66 3.45 4.76
CA LEU A 174 -16.90 2.02 4.53
C LEU A 174 -15.85 1.45 3.57
N GLY A 175 -15.59 0.13 3.67
CA GLY A 175 -14.83 -0.59 2.64
C GLY A 175 -15.59 -0.69 1.32
N ILE A 176 -14.89 -0.88 0.20
CA ILE A 176 -15.50 -0.93 -1.15
C ILE A 176 -16.67 -1.92 -1.24
N PRO A 177 -16.54 -3.19 -0.83
CA PRO A 177 -17.65 -4.13 -0.92
C PRO A 177 -18.89 -3.71 -0.13
N ALA A 178 -18.69 -3.16 1.08
CA ALA A 178 -19.78 -2.66 1.93
C ALA A 178 -20.45 -1.43 1.31
N SER A 179 -19.68 -0.51 0.72
CA SER A 179 -20.22 0.67 0.01
C SER A 179 -21.08 0.26 -1.18
N VAL A 180 -20.66 -0.76 -1.95
CA VAL A 180 -21.48 -1.27 -3.06
C VAL A 180 -22.77 -1.89 -2.55
N ASN A 181 -22.72 -2.67 -1.48
CA ASN A 181 -23.95 -3.26 -0.90
C ASN A 181 -24.92 -2.16 -0.42
N ALA A 182 -24.43 -1.15 0.30
CA ALA A 182 -25.23 -0.02 0.78
C ALA A 182 -25.83 0.81 -0.38
N LEU A 183 -25.10 0.97 -1.49
CA LEU A 183 -25.64 1.61 -2.69
C LEU A 183 -26.75 0.76 -3.34
N MET A 184 -26.59 -0.56 -3.38
CA MET A 184 -27.58 -1.45 -3.97
C MET A 184 -28.85 -1.53 -3.11
N SER A 185 -28.76 -1.50 -1.79
CA SER A 185 -29.89 -1.47 -0.86
C SER A 185 -30.60 -0.11 -0.79
N GLY A 186 -29.97 0.97 -1.32
CA GLY A 186 -30.50 2.33 -1.24
C GLY A 186 -30.21 3.03 0.11
N GLU A 187 -29.33 2.47 0.93
CA GLU A 187 -28.91 3.10 2.19
C GLU A 187 -28.04 4.33 1.99
N ILE A 188 -27.39 4.44 0.82
CA ILE A 188 -26.55 5.55 0.40
C ILE A 188 -26.88 5.94 -1.04
N ASP A 189 -26.60 7.19 -1.38
CA ASP A 189 -26.86 7.76 -2.71
C ASP A 189 -25.70 7.52 -3.69
N ALA A 190 -24.46 7.53 -3.18
CA ALA A 190 -23.26 7.31 -3.98
C ALA A 190 -22.22 6.46 -3.26
N ALA A 191 -21.50 5.63 -4.02
CA ALA A 191 -20.44 4.77 -3.51
C ALA A 191 -19.11 5.04 -4.23
N LEU A 192 -18.01 5.03 -3.46
CA LEU A 192 -16.65 5.07 -3.97
C LEU A 192 -16.18 3.65 -4.26
N VAL A 193 -15.96 3.34 -5.53
CA VAL A 193 -15.79 1.97 -6.01
C VAL A 193 -14.59 1.84 -6.95
N ALA A 194 -13.85 0.74 -6.84
CA ALA A 194 -12.72 0.44 -7.73
C ALA A 194 -12.67 -1.05 -8.10
N GLY A 195 -11.94 -1.36 -9.17
CA GLY A 195 -11.65 -2.72 -9.58
C GLY A 195 -12.87 -3.51 -10.05
N SER A 196 -12.96 -4.79 -9.65
CA SER A 196 -14.05 -5.68 -10.04
C SER A 196 -15.40 -5.29 -9.46
N ASP A 197 -15.40 -4.55 -8.35
CA ASP A 197 -16.63 -4.09 -7.72
C ASP A 197 -17.38 -3.05 -8.58
N VAL A 198 -16.67 -2.33 -9.46
CA VAL A 198 -17.31 -1.45 -10.47
C VAL A 198 -18.22 -2.27 -11.39
N LEU A 199 -17.71 -3.40 -11.92
CA LEU A 199 -18.50 -4.28 -12.78
C LEU A 199 -19.68 -4.91 -12.03
N ARG A 200 -19.48 -5.25 -10.75
CA ARG A 200 -20.54 -5.78 -9.89
C ARG A 200 -21.66 -4.75 -9.69
N ALA A 201 -21.30 -3.52 -9.37
CA ALA A 201 -22.25 -2.44 -9.19
C ALA A 201 -23.00 -2.11 -10.50
N GLN A 202 -22.31 -2.07 -11.64
CA GLN A 202 -22.91 -1.84 -12.95
C GLN A 202 -23.93 -2.94 -13.32
N LYS A 203 -23.58 -4.22 -13.08
CA LYS A 203 -24.52 -5.34 -13.30
C LYS A 203 -25.77 -5.23 -12.42
N ALA A 204 -25.68 -4.60 -11.28
CA ALA A 204 -26.80 -4.35 -10.37
C ALA A 204 -27.51 -3.00 -10.62
N GLY A 205 -27.23 -2.34 -11.76
CA GLY A 205 -27.92 -1.14 -12.22
C GLY A 205 -27.30 0.19 -11.82
N ALA A 206 -26.14 0.20 -11.15
CA ALA A 206 -25.45 1.44 -10.85
C ALA A 206 -24.70 1.97 -12.08
N LYS A 207 -24.53 3.30 -12.15
CA LYS A 207 -23.80 4.00 -13.20
C LYS A 207 -22.57 4.70 -12.62
N VAL A 208 -21.54 4.86 -13.44
CA VAL A 208 -20.41 5.72 -13.12
C VAL A 208 -20.84 7.18 -13.24
N LEU A 209 -20.78 7.92 -12.15
CA LEU A 209 -20.99 9.37 -12.14
C LEU A 209 -19.76 10.09 -12.68
N CYS A 210 -18.61 9.80 -12.13
CA CYS A 210 -17.29 10.24 -12.60
C CYS A 210 -16.19 9.29 -12.12
N ASN A 211 -15.00 9.46 -12.65
CA ASN A 211 -13.79 8.72 -12.25
C ASN A 211 -12.64 9.70 -12.00
N GLY A 212 -11.42 9.18 -11.77
CA GLY A 212 -10.26 10.00 -11.48
C GLY A 212 -9.71 10.79 -12.69
N GLU A 213 -10.16 10.51 -13.92
CA GLU A 213 -9.64 11.16 -15.12
C GLU A 213 -9.92 12.67 -15.10
N GLY A 214 -8.87 13.49 -15.25
CA GLY A 214 -8.96 14.94 -15.13
C GLY A 214 -9.21 15.49 -13.73
N LEU A 215 -9.19 14.61 -12.71
CA LEU A 215 -9.29 14.96 -11.29
C LEU A 215 -8.04 14.58 -10.50
N VAL A 216 -7.61 13.32 -10.60
CA VAL A 216 -6.50 12.75 -9.82
C VAL A 216 -5.77 11.71 -10.66
N ASP A 217 -4.45 11.71 -10.68
CA ASP A 217 -3.63 10.70 -11.40
C ASP A 217 -3.84 9.26 -10.89
N ALA A 218 -4.42 9.10 -9.71
CA ALA A 218 -4.65 7.82 -9.07
C ALA A 218 -3.39 6.95 -9.04
N THR A 219 -2.29 7.57 -8.58
CA THR A 219 -0.98 6.93 -8.50
C THR A 219 -0.94 5.92 -7.36
N ILE A 220 -0.57 4.70 -7.69
CA ILE A 220 -0.26 3.63 -6.74
C ILE A 220 1.26 3.50 -6.67
N VAL A 221 1.82 3.39 -5.48
CA VAL A 221 3.25 3.41 -5.22
C VAL A 221 3.73 2.13 -4.53
N ILE A 222 5.03 1.90 -4.60
CA ILE A 222 5.75 0.93 -3.79
C ILE A 222 6.36 1.68 -2.62
N GLY A 223 6.02 1.26 -1.41
CA GLY A 223 6.50 1.86 -0.16
C GLY A 223 7.32 0.88 0.67
N VAL A 224 8.37 1.38 1.31
CA VAL A 224 9.16 0.65 2.32
C VAL A 224 9.40 1.57 3.52
N SER A 225 9.85 1.04 4.66
CA SER A 225 10.31 1.89 5.76
C SER A 225 11.68 2.49 5.45
N GLY A 226 11.98 3.66 6.02
CA GLY A 226 13.32 4.26 5.93
C GLY A 226 14.37 3.35 6.55
N LYS A 227 14.00 2.60 7.61
CA LYS A 227 14.86 1.57 8.19
C LYS A 227 15.22 0.49 7.17
N MET A 228 14.21 -0.09 6.47
CA MET A 228 14.44 -1.10 5.42
C MET A 228 15.34 -0.58 4.30
N LEU A 229 15.10 0.67 3.86
CA LEU A 229 15.90 1.29 2.81
C LEU A 229 17.36 1.53 3.24
N LYS A 230 17.59 1.87 4.52
CA LYS A 230 18.92 2.12 5.08
C LYS A 230 19.68 0.84 5.37
N GLU A 231 19.03 -0.15 5.97
CA GLU A 231 19.68 -1.38 6.44
C GLU A 231 19.80 -2.45 5.35
N HIS A 232 18.82 -2.52 4.43
CA HIS A 232 18.75 -3.56 3.39
C HIS A 232 18.51 -2.98 1.98
N PRO A 233 19.29 -1.99 1.52
CA PRO A 233 19.08 -1.31 0.23
C PRO A 233 19.15 -2.28 -0.95
N GLU A 234 19.99 -3.33 -0.88
CA GLU A 234 20.12 -4.31 -1.95
C GLU A 234 18.87 -5.18 -2.10
N MET A 235 18.19 -5.48 -0.97
CA MET A 235 16.90 -6.17 -1.04
C MET A 235 15.83 -5.31 -1.71
N VAL A 236 15.81 -4.00 -1.42
CA VAL A 236 14.90 -3.05 -2.07
C VAL A 236 15.18 -2.95 -3.56
N LYS A 237 16.45 -2.81 -3.97
CA LYS A 237 16.84 -2.79 -5.39
C LYS A 237 16.45 -4.08 -6.10
N LYS A 238 16.70 -5.23 -5.48
CA LYS A 238 16.35 -6.54 -6.03
C LYS A 238 14.83 -6.68 -6.19
N TYR A 239 14.05 -6.24 -5.20
CA TYR A 239 12.59 -6.20 -5.30
C TYR A 239 12.12 -5.36 -6.50
N LEU A 240 12.67 -4.14 -6.67
CA LEU A 240 12.31 -3.27 -7.78
C LEU A 240 12.71 -3.86 -9.14
N ALA A 241 13.85 -4.53 -9.22
CA ALA A 241 14.28 -5.23 -10.45
C ALA A 241 13.31 -6.37 -10.83
N VAL A 242 12.86 -7.16 -9.85
CA VAL A 242 11.86 -8.21 -10.07
C VAL A 242 10.50 -7.60 -10.46
N HIS A 243 10.11 -6.50 -9.84
CA HIS A 243 8.90 -5.78 -10.22
C HIS A 243 8.97 -5.33 -11.68
N GLN A 244 10.10 -4.77 -12.13
CA GLN A 244 10.30 -4.38 -13.52
C GLN A 244 10.24 -5.60 -14.47
N GLN A 245 10.84 -6.73 -14.12
CA GLN A 245 10.73 -7.97 -14.91
C GLN A 245 9.26 -8.40 -15.10
N ASN A 246 8.44 -8.28 -14.06
CA ASN A 246 7.00 -8.58 -14.15
C ASN A 246 6.27 -7.60 -15.07
N ILE A 247 6.63 -6.30 -15.04
CA ILE A 247 6.08 -5.30 -15.98
C ILE A 247 6.49 -5.63 -17.42
N ASP A 248 7.75 -5.97 -17.64
CA ASP A 248 8.25 -6.33 -18.98
C ASP A 248 7.57 -7.59 -19.51
N PHE A 249 7.35 -8.59 -18.64
CA PHE A 249 6.55 -9.77 -18.98
C PHE A 249 5.12 -9.40 -19.38
N MET A 250 4.48 -8.51 -18.64
CA MET A 250 3.12 -8.05 -18.94
C MET A 250 3.03 -7.38 -20.32
N ASN A 251 4.03 -6.57 -20.67
CA ASN A 251 4.07 -5.87 -21.95
C ASN A 251 4.32 -6.81 -23.14
N LYS A 252 5.12 -7.86 -22.93
CA LYS A 252 5.49 -8.82 -23.98
C LYS A 252 4.47 -9.95 -24.17
N GLU A 253 3.82 -10.37 -23.09
CA GLU A 253 3.01 -11.59 -23.04
C GLU A 253 1.53 -11.31 -22.73
N THR A 254 1.00 -10.22 -23.29
CA THR A 254 -0.38 -9.76 -23.03
C THR A 254 -1.42 -10.87 -23.19
N GLU A 255 -1.30 -11.72 -24.22
CA GLU A 255 -2.25 -12.82 -24.46
C GLU A 255 -2.19 -13.89 -23.37
N LYS A 256 -0.96 -14.29 -22.96
CA LYS A 256 -0.77 -15.23 -21.84
C LYS A 256 -1.32 -14.67 -20.55
N LEU A 257 -1.16 -13.37 -20.33
CA LEU A 257 -1.69 -12.65 -19.18
C LEU A 257 -3.22 -12.68 -19.14
N MET A 258 -3.86 -12.49 -20.28
CA MET A 258 -5.31 -12.58 -20.42
C MET A 258 -5.81 -14.02 -20.19
N ALA A 259 -5.05 -15.03 -20.59
CA ALA A 259 -5.35 -16.43 -20.31
C ALA A 259 -5.25 -16.75 -18.81
N LEU A 260 -4.23 -16.22 -18.11
CA LEU A 260 -4.08 -16.34 -16.65
C LEU A 260 -5.28 -15.73 -15.90
N ARG A 261 -5.75 -14.59 -16.37
CA ARG A 261 -6.93 -13.92 -15.82
C ARG A 261 -8.20 -14.75 -15.98
N ARG A 262 -8.35 -15.49 -17.09
CA ARG A 262 -9.49 -16.37 -17.36
C ARG A 262 -9.44 -17.67 -16.55
N ARG A 263 -8.25 -18.20 -16.23
CA ARG A 263 -8.05 -19.48 -15.53
C ARG A 263 -8.25 -19.43 -14.01
N LYS A 264 -8.22 -18.22 -13.41
CA LYS A 264 -8.65 -18.04 -12.02
C LYS A 264 -10.03 -17.39 -12.03
N PRO A 265 -11.11 -18.18 -11.94
CA PRO A 265 -12.41 -17.61 -11.65
C PRO A 265 -12.25 -16.83 -10.35
N VAL A 266 -12.76 -15.61 -10.32
CA VAL A 266 -13.08 -14.92 -9.07
C VAL A 266 -13.84 -15.98 -8.27
N LEU A 267 -13.24 -16.45 -7.18
CA LEU A 267 -13.85 -17.45 -6.30
C LEU A 267 -15.31 -17.04 -6.09
N PRO A 268 -16.26 -17.97 -6.25
CA PRO A 268 -17.63 -17.66 -5.92
C PRO A 268 -17.64 -17.18 -4.48
N LEU A 269 -18.28 -16.04 -4.26
CA LEU A 269 -18.62 -15.57 -2.93
C LEU A 269 -19.41 -16.70 -2.27
N THR A 270 -18.77 -17.50 -1.45
CA THR A 270 -19.47 -18.40 -0.54
C THR A 270 -20.36 -17.52 0.32
N ARG A 271 -21.61 -17.92 0.37
CA ARG A 271 -22.75 -17.33 1.06
C ARG A 271 -22.47 -17.03 2.52
#